data_4612b66b7bf4e17fb56c5253ee3933b4
#
_entry.id   4612b66b7bf4e17fb56c5253ee3933b4
#
_cell.length_a   1.000
_cell.length_b   1.000
_cell.length_c   1.000
_cell.angle_alpha   90.00
_cell.angle_beta   90.00
_cell.angle_gamma   90.00
#
_symmetry.space_group_name_H-M   'P 1'
#
loop_
_entity.id
_entity.type
_entity.pdbx_description
1 polymer ?
#
loop_
_entity_poly.entity_id
_entity_poly.type
_entity_poly.pdbx_seq_one_letter_code
_entity_poly.pdbx_strand_id
1 'polypeptide(L)'
;MEKFISSRRDFLCATGVVATSIILPRQVMAALAEIKKPIKLGMITDLHQDVMHDGLARLKAFLDAMNEEKPDALLQLGDFAYPTKKNEAVTKAFEKAHPRTLHVLGNHEIDGGHSFDAVAKLWGMKGRYYTENVNGLDLVVL
;
A
#
# COMPACT_ATOMS: atom_id res chain seq x y z
N MET A 1 -27.66 -10.18 32.45
CA MET A 1 -27.68 -8.89 31.72
C MET A 1 -26.68 -9.01 30.60
N GLU A 2 -27.15 -9.44 29.41
CA GLU A 2 -26.30 -9.66 28.24
C GLU A 2 -25.89 -8.29 27.65
N LYS A 3 -24.57 -8.08 27.53
CA LYS A 3 -24.04 -6.94 26.77
C LYS A 3 -24.21 -7.23 25.27
N PHE A 4 -25.12 -6.52 24.65
CA PHE A 4 -25.22 -6.53 23.20
C PHE A 4 -23.93 -5.96 22.58
N ILE A 5 -23.36 -6.72 21.67
CA ILE A 5 -22.22 -6.28 20.83
C ILE A 5 -22.75 -5.21 19.88
N SER A 6 -22.36 -3.95 20.08
CA SER A 6 -22.95 -2.79 19.38
C SER A 6 -22.17 -2.31 18.15
N SER A 7 -20.96 -2.81 17.92
CA SER A 7 -20.15 -2.39 16.77
C SER A 7 -19.31 -3.53 16.18
N ARG A 8 -18.89 -3.37 14.91
CA ARG A 8 -17.93 -4.29 14.25
C ARG A 8 -16.63 -4.41 15.04
N ARG A 9 -16.20 -3.34 15.69
CA ARG A 9 -15.00 -3.31 16.53
C ARG A 9 -15.18 -4.18 17.76
N ASP A 10 -16.35 -4.09 18.44
CA ASP A 10 -16.66 -4.89 19.62
C ASP A 10 -16.77 -6.39 19.26
N PHE A 11 -17.32 -6.69 18.08
CA PHE A 11 -17.35 -8.04 17.52
C PHE A 11 -15.96 -8.61 17.31
N LEU A 12 -15.06 -7.85 16.68
CA LEU A 12 -13.68 -8.26 16.45
C LEU A 12 -12.88 -8.41 17.74
N CYS A 13 -13.12 -7.55 18.72
CA CYS A 13 -12.50 -7.67 20.05
C CYS A 13 -13.07 -8.88 20.82
N ALA A 14 -14.36 -9.15 20.73
CA ALA A 14 -14.99 -10.28 21.41
C ALA A 14 -14.60 -11.65 20.79
N THR A 15 -14.45 -11.70 19.46
CA THR A 15 -13.97 -12.93 18.77
C THR A 15 -12.46 -13.16 18.96
N GLY A 16 -11.68 -12.11 19.21
CA GLY A 16 -10.25 -12.25 19.56
C GLY A 16 -9.99 -12.89 20.94
N VAL A 17 -11.02 -12.99 21.78
CA VAL A 17 -10.91 -13.60 23.13
C VAL A 17 -11.36 -15.06 23.16
N VAL A 18 -11.99 -15.56 22.11
CA VAL A 18 -12.15 -17.03 21.95
C VAL A 18 -10.78 -17.58 21.56
N ALA A 19 -9.93 -17.82 22.55
CA ALA A 19 -8.71 -18.58 22.42
C ALA A 19 -9.04 -20.01 22.03
N THR A 20 -9.41 -20.24 20.77
CA THR A 20 -9.03 -21.47 20.13
C THR A 20 -7.51 -21.42 20.12
N SER A 21 -6.86 -22.37 20.78
CA SER A 21 -5.42 -22.59 20.75
C SER A 21 -5.02 -22.94 19.29
N ILE A 22 -5.03 -21.94 18.43
CA ILE A 22 -4.40 -22.05 17.13
C ILE A 22 -2.91 -22.08 17.49
N ILE A 23 -2.34 -23.29 17.50
CA ILE A 23 -0.89 -23.47 17.57
C ILE A 23 -0.35 -22.92 16.26
N LEU A 24 -0.09 -21.61 16.24
CA LEU A 24 0.59 -20.97 15.13
C LEU A 24 1.97 -21.61 15.00
N PRO A 25 2.40 -21.95 13.78
CA PRO A 25 3.75 -22.43 13.54
C PRO A 25 4.75 -21.50 14.21
N ARG A 26 5.81 -22.06 14.81
CA ARG A 26 6.81 -21.29 15.55
C ARG A 26 7.43 -20.14 14.73
N GLN A 27 7.50 -20.33 13.40
CA GLN A 27 7.96 -19.31 12.46
C GLN A 27 7.03 -18.09 12.42
N VAL A 28 5.71 -18.30 12.46
CA VAL A 28 4.71 -17.23 12.49
C VAL A 28 4.78 -16.45 13.81
N MET A 29 4.95 -17.17 14.92
CA MET A 29 5.14 -16.53 16.22
C MET A 29 6.43 -15.73 16.29
N ALA A 30 7.51 -16.22 15.70
CA ALA A 30 8.78 -15.49 15.61
C ALA A 30 8.63 -14.22 14.77
N ALA A 31 7.98 -14.29 13.60
CA ALA A 31 7.73 -13.13 12.75
C ALA A 31 6.86 -12.07 13.45
N LEU A 32 5.82 -12.48 14.18
CA LEU A 32 4.99 -11.55 14.97
C LEU A 32 5.77 -10.91 16.12
N ALA A 33 6.75 -11.59 16.68
CA ALA A 33 7.59 -11.06 17.75
C ALA A 33 8.58 -9.97 17.27
N GLU A 34 8.85 -9.88 15.98
CA GLU A 34 9.71 -8.86 15.39
C GLU A 34 9.01 -7.51 15.21
N ILE A 35 7.68 -7.49 15.12
CA ILE A 35 6.90 -6.26 15.03
C ILE A 35 6.79 -5.61 16.40
N LYS A 36 7.72 -4.72 16.72
CA LYS A 36 7.82 -4.09 18.06
C LYS A 36 6.88 -2.89 18.23
N LYS A 37 6.32 -2.36 17.16
CA LYS A 37 5.42 -1.19 17.16
C LYS A 37 4.40 -1.30 16.03
N PRO A 38 3.25 -0.63 16.12
CA PRO A 38 2.32 -0.53 15.01
C PRO A 38 3.00 0.02 13.76
N ILE A 39 2.73 -0.59 12.61
CA ILE A 39 3.23 -0.15 11.30
C ILE A 39 2.13 0.67 10.63
N LYS A 40 2.48 1.85 10.15
CA LYS A 40 1.58 2.77 9.48
C LYS A 40 1.92 2.79 7.98
N LEU A 41 0.95 2.46 7.14
CA LEU A 41 1.07 2.47 5.70
C LEU A 41 0.15 3.54 5.12
N GLY A 42 0.69 4.42 4.28
CA GLY A 42 -0.09 5.34 3.47
C GLY A 42 -0.42 4.68 2.13
N MET A 43 -1.71 4.56 1.79
CA MET A 43 -2.13 3.86 0.57
C MET A 43 -3.01 4.75 -0.29
N ILE A 44 -2.73 4.77 -1.60
CA ILE A 44 -3.54 5.41 -2.62
C ILE A 44 -3.77 4.44 -3.77
N THR A 45 -4.93 4.48 -4.39
CA THR A 45 -5.30 3.67 -5.55
C THR A 45 -6.11 4.50 -6.53
N ASP A 46 -6.19 4.05 -7.77
CA ASP A 46 -7.10 4.61 -8.79
C ASP A 46 -6.95 6.13 -8.97
N LEU A 47 -5.72 6.62 -9.02
CA LEU A 47 -5.47 8.04 -9.27
C LEU A 47 -5.93 8.45 -10.65
N HIS A 48 -5.72 7.56 -11.66
CA HIS A 48 -6.14 7.76 -13.05
C HIS A 48 -5.76 9.14 -13.60
N GLN A 49 -4.52 9.57 -13.40
CA GLN A 49 -4.05 10.90 -13.80
C GLN A 49 -4.37 11.26 -15.26
N ASP A 50 -4.45 10.28 -16.13
CA ASP A 50 -4.71 10.49 -17.56
C ASP A 50 -6.19 10.71 -17.89
N VAL A 51 -7.06 10.21 -17.06
CA VAL A 51 -8.50 10.20 -17.23
C VAL A 51 -9.17 11.29 -16.40
N MET A 52 -8.70 11.42 -15.15
CA MET A 52 -9.26 12.37 -14.18
C MET A 52 -8.54 13.71 -14.27
N HIS A 53 -9.33 14.79 -14.38
CA HIS A 53 -8.79 16.16 -14.50
C HIS A 53 -8.16 16.69 -13.21
N ASP A 54 -8.43 16.07 -12.08
CA ASP A 54 -8.00 16.50 -10.73
C ASP A 54 -6.95 15.58 -10.08
N GLY A 55 -6.38 14.62 -10.83
CA GLY A 55 -5.46 13.62 -10.30
C GLY A 55 -4.28 14.22 -9.52
N LEU A 56 -3.65 15.26 -10.06
CA LEU A 56 -2.54 15.93 -9.36
C LEU A 56 -2.99 16.60 -8.04
N ALA A 57 -4.19 17.18 -8.00
CA ALA A 57 -4.73 17.80 -6.80
C ALA A 57 -5.04 16.74 -5.73
N ARG A 58 -5.61 15.59 -6.13
CA ARG A 58 -5.89 14.45 -5.25
C ARG A 58 -4.59 13.85 -4.70
N LEU A 59 -3.58 13.68 -5.56
CA LEU A 59 -2.28 13.22 -5.12
C LEU A 59 -1.67 14.19 -4.10
N LYS A 60 -1.72 15.50 -4.37
CA LYS A 60 -1.22 16.49 -3.43
C LYS A 60 -1.93 16.42 -2.08
N ALA A 61 -3.24 16.34 -2.06
CA ALA A 61 -4.01 16.21 -0.82
C ALA A 61 -3.64 14.96 -0.04
N PHE A 62 -3.45 13.83 -0.73
CA PHE A 62 -2.97 12.59 -0.11
C PHE A 62 -1.57 12.78 0.49
N LEU A 63 -0.63 13.35 -0.26
CA LEU A 63 0.75 13.55 0.22
C LEU A 63 0.82 14.52 1.39
N ASP A 64 0.02 15.59 1.39
CA ASP A 64 -0.09 16.53 2.51
C ASP A 64 -0.55 15.80 3.78
N ALA A 65 -1.59 14.97 3.68
CA ALA A 65 -2.05 14.14 4.80
C ALA A 65 -0.98 13.15 5.28
N MET A 66 -0.24 12.53 4.36
CA MET A 66 0.84 11.60 4.71
C MET A 66 2.02 12.28 5.39
N ASN A 67 2.30 13.53 5.06
CA ASN A 67 3.31 14.33 5.77
C ASN A 67 2.95 14.57 7.24
N GLU A 68 1.67 14.72 7.55
CA GLU A 68 1.18 14.85 8.95
C GLU A 68 1.19 13.49 9.66
N GLU A 69 0.72 12.45 8.98
CA GLU A 69 0.55 11.10 9.52
C GLU A 69 1.88 10.34 9.70
N LYS A 70 2.92 10.69 8.95
CA LYS A 70 4.27 10.08 9.00
C LYS A 70 4.23 8.54 8.89
N PRO A 71 3.75 7.98 7.79
CA PRO A 71 3.71 6.55 7.59
C PRO A 71 5.12 5.93 7.53
N ASP A 72 5.22 4.64 7.73
CA ASP A 72 6.45 3.87 7.58
C ASP A 72 6.77 3.56 6.10
N ALA A 73 5.75 3.58 5.24
CA ALA A 73 5.87 3.47 3.78
C ALA A 73 4.64 4.07 3.08
N LEU A 74 4.82 4.46 1.81
CA LEU A 74 3.72 4.81 0.91
C LEU A 74 3.56 3.72 -0.16
N LEU A 75 2.31 3.37 -0.46
CA LEU A 75 1.94 2.39 -1.48
C LEU A 75 0.95 3.01 -2.45
N GLN A 76 1.20 2.88 -3.75
CA GLN A 76 0.16 3.01 -4.76
C GLN A 76 -0.26 1.61 -5.22
N LEU A 77 -1.57 1.37 -5.29
CA LEU A 77 -2.15 0.04 -5.48
C LEU A 77 -2.66 -0.21 -6.91
N GLY A 78 -2.11 0.48 -7.89
CA GLY A 78 -2.45 0.35 -9.31
C GLY A 78 -3.39 1.45 -9.81
N ASP A 79 -3.55 1.47 -11.11
CA ASP A 79 -4.35 2.44 -11.86
C ASP A 79 -3.99 3.90 -11.55
N PHE A 80 -2.68 4.14 -11.44
CA PHE A 80 -2.12 5.40 -11.03
C PHE A 80 -2.00 6.38 -12.21
N ALA A 81 -1.29 5.98 -13.27
CA ALA A 81 -1.09 6.76 -14.47
C ALA A 81 -0.46 5.93 -15.60
N TYR A 82 -0.72 6.26 -16.86
CA TYR A 82 0.03 5.70 -17.97
C TYR A 82 1.53 6.00 -17.84
N PRO A 83 2.41 5.04 -18.18
CA PRO A 83 3.86 5.19 -18.10
C PRO A 83 4.41 6.07 -19.23
N THR A 84 3.92 7.30 -19.31
CA THR A 84 4.26 8.26 -20.35
C THR A 84 4.99 9.46 -19.77
N LYS A 85 5.79 10.13 -20.59
CA LYS A 85 6.50 11.36 -20.20
C LYS A 85 5.57 12.45 -19.65
N LYS A 86 4.32 12.50 -20.14
CA LYS A 86 3.30 13.45 -19.67
C LYS A 86 3.02 13.30 -18.18
N ASN A 87 3.09 12.08 -17.66
CA ASN A 87 2.74 11.74 -16.27
C ASN A 87 3.96 11.68 -15.34
N GLU A 88 5.15 11.91 -15.88
CA GLU A 88 6.40 11.81 -15.12
C GLU A 88 6.40 12.71 -13.87
N ALA A 89 5.77 13.87 -13.93
CA ALA A 89 5.69 14.79 -12.79
C ALA A 89 4.89 14.18 -11.62
N VAL A 90 3.82 13.46 -11.92
CA VAL A 90 2.95 12.81 -10.92
C VAL A 90 3.68 11.62 -10.29
N THR A 91 4.29 10.77 -11.10
CA THR A 91 5.06 9.62 -10.62
C THR A 91 6.23 10.07 -9.76
N LYS A 92 7.00 11.06 -10.22
CA LYS A 92 8.10 11.63 -9.44
C LYS A 92 7.66 12.31 -8.14
N ALA A 93 6.49 12.96 -8.14
CA ALA A 93 5.96 13.56 -6.93
C ALA A 93 5.69 12.49 -5.86
N PHE A 94 5.09 11.36 -6.25
CA PHE A 94 4.87 10.24 -5.35
C PHE A 94 6.19 9.62 -4.86
N GLU A 95 7.11 9.30 -5.78
CA GLU A 95 8.41 8.69 -5.46
C GLU A 95 9.26 9.52 -4.50
N LYS A 96 9.22 10.84 -4.64
CA LYS A 96 10.00 11.77 -3.80
C LYS A 96 9.36 12.06 -2.45
N ALA A 97 8.08 11.72 -2.27
CA ALA A 97 7.34 12.06 -1.06
C ALA A 97 7.78 11.25 0.16
N HIS A 98 8.36 10.07 -0.06
CA HIS A 98 8.80 9.20 1.03
C HIS A 98 10.01 8.35 0.59
N PRO A 99 10.97 8.06 1.48
CA PRO A 99 12.14 7.23 1.13
C PRO A 99 11.77 5.76 0.84
N ARG A 100 10.56 5.33 1.20
CA ARG A 100 10.05 3.99 0.93
C ARG A 100 8.70 4.12 0.24
N THR A 101 8.71 4.11 -1.08
CA THR A 101 7.53 4.08 -1.94
C THR A 101 7.44 2.73 -2.63
N LEU A 102 6.25 2.15 -2.66
CA LEU A 102 5.98 0.86 -3.26
C LEU A 102 4.90 1.01 -4.34
N HIS A 103 5.06 0.25 -5.42
CA HIS A 103 4.15 0.28 -6.56
C HIS A 103 3.54 -1.10 -6.79
N VAL A 104 2.23 -1.12 -6.96
CA VAL A 104 1.48 -2.23 -7.54
C VAL A 104 1.04 -1.81 -8.94
N LEU A 105 1.05 -2.72 -9.90
CA LEU A 105 0.58 -2.43 -11.25
C LEU A 105 -0.86 -2.87 -11.41
N GLY A 106 -1.71 -1.94 -11.82
CA GLY A 106 -3.08 -2.22 -12.26
C GLY A 106 -3.14 -2.50 -13.76
N ASN A 107 -4.34 -2.63 -14.30
CA ASN A 107 -4.53 -2.81 -15.73
C ASN A 107 -4.32 -1.48 -16.50
N HIS A 108 -4.62 -0.36 -15.88
CA HIS A 108 -4.51 0.96 -16.52
C HIS A 108 -3.07 1.26 -16.97
N GLU A 109 -2.06 0.84 -16.23
CA GLU A 109 -0.66 1.03 -16.61
C GLU A 109 -0.28 0.33 -17.91
N ILE A 110 -1.01 -0.71 -18.31
CA ILE A 110 -0.72 -1.53 -19.50
C ILE A 110 -1.75 -1.37 -20.63
N ASP A 111 -2.90 -0.75 -20.39
CA ASP A 111 -3.97 -0.57 -21.38
C ASP A 111 -3.52 0.16 -22.64
N GLY A 112 -2.50 1.00 -22.56
CA GLY A 112 -1.88 1.71 -23.69
C GLY A 112 -0.89 0.87 -24.52
N GLY A 113 -0.85 -0.45 -24.34
CA GLY A 113 0.08 -1.36 -25.04
C GLY A 113 1.46 -1.45 -24.41
N HIS A 114 1.61 -1.00 -23.18
CA HIS A 114 2.85 -1.14 -22.42
C HIS A 114 2.95 -2.54 -21.79
N SER A 115 4.14 -3.11 -21.75
CA SER A 115 4.37 -4.35 -21.02
C SER A 115 4.60 -4.07 -19.54
N PHE A 116 4.20 -5.01 -18.67
CA PHE A 116 4.48 -4.94 -17.24
C PHE A 116 5.96 -4.70 -16.93
N ASP A 117 6.86 -5.38 -17.64
CA ASP A 117 8.30 -5.24 -17.42
C ASP A 117 8.80 -3.83 -17.76
N ALA A 118 8.27 -3.23 -18.83
CA ALA A 118 8.62 -1.87 -19.22
C ALA A 118 8.15 -0.86 -18.17
N VAL A 119 6.93 -1.04 -17.65
CA VAL A 119 6.38 -0.17 -16.59
C VAL A 119 7.14 -0.36 -15.28
N ALA A 120 7.36 -1.60 -14.86
CA ALA A 120 8.12 -1.91 -13.65
C ALA A 120 9.52 -1.29 -13.67
N LYS A 121 10.20 -1.38 -14.82
CA LYS A 121 11.51 -0.75 -15.02
C LYS A 121 11.43 0.78 -14.95
N LEU A 122 10.42 1.39 -15.57
CA LEU A 122 10.25 2.84 -15.56
C LEU A 122 10.02 3.39 -14.16
N TRP A 123 9.27 2.67 -13.33
CA TRP A 123 8.94 3.04 -11.96
C TRP A 123 9.93 2.50 -10.92
N GLY A 124 11.07 1.98 -11.36
CA GLY A 124 12.13 1.51 -10.46
C GLY A 124 11.72 0.33 -9.57
N MET A 125 10.69 -0.42 -9.98
CA MET A 125 10.24 -1.59 -9.23
C MET A 125 11.28 -2.71 -9.29
N LYS A 126 11.38 -3.50 -8.24
CA LYS A 126 12.27 -4.68 -8.18
C LYS A 126 11.87 -5.78 -9.17
N GLY A 127 10.61 -5.77 -9.62
CA GLY A 127 10.01 -6.69 -10.56
C GLY A 127 8.50 -6.56 -10.53
N ARG A 128 7.80 -7.38 -11.30
CA ARG A 128 6.35 -7.44 -11.30
C ARG A 128 5.80 -7.92 -9.95
N TYR A 129 6.48 -8.90 -9.38
CA TYR A 129 6.17 -9.47 -8.06
C TYR A 129 7.39 -9.32 -7.19
N TYR A 130 7.23 -8.85 -5.99
CA TYR A 130 8.36 -8.65 -5.09
C TYR A 130 7.92 -8.61 -3.62
N THR A 131 8.88 -8.72 -2.74
CA THR A 131 8.67 -8.58 -1.30
C THR A 131 9.46 -7.38 -0.78
N GLU A 132 8.85 -6.63 0.12
CA GLU A 132 9.49 -5.51 0.81
C GLU A 132 9.27 -5.63 2.31
N ASN A 133 10.35 -5.49 3.08
CA ASN A 133 10.24 -5.48 4.54
C ASN A 133 10.04 -4.05 5.05
N VAL A 134 8.94 -3.82 5.76
CA VAL A 134 8.63 -2.55 6.40
C VAL A 134 8.61 -2.77 7.91
N ASN A 135 9.73 -2.42 8.57
CA ASN A 135 9.87 -2.48 10.02
C ASN A 135 9.50 -3.86 10.64
N GLY A 136 9.88 -4.96 9.98
CA GLY A 136 9.61 -6.32 10.42
C GLY A 136 8.34 -6.94 9.81
N LEU A 137 7.56 -6.19 9.04
CA LEU A 137 6.46 -6.71 8.24
C LEU A 137 6.91 -6.94 6.80
N ASP A 138 6.82 -8.16 6.32
CA ASP A 138 7.04 -8.48 4.92
C ASP A 138 5.76 -8.24 4.11
N LEU A 139 5.81 -7.27 3.22
CA LEU A 139 4.76 -6.98 2.26
C LEU A 139 5.06 -7.74 0.96
N VAL A 140 4.10 -8.52 0.51
CA VAL A 140 4.17 -9.25 -0.77
C VAL A 140 3.33 -8.49 -1.78
N VAL A 141 3.97 -8.02 -2.85
CA VAL A 141 3.33 -7.36 -3.99
C VAL A 141 3.15 -8.40 -5.10
N LEU A 142 1.89 -8.56 -5.57
CA LEU A 142 1.46 -9.55 -6.56
C LEU A 142 0.88 -8.88 -7.82
#